data_4249c4691cf556a1307aaa9867446ca0
#
_entry.id   4249c4691cf556a1307aaa9867446ca0
#
_cell.length_a   1.000
_cell.length_b   1.000
_cell.length_c   1.000
_cell.angle_alpha   90.00
_cell.angle_beta   90.00
_cell.angle_gamma   90.00
#
_symmetry.space_group_name_H-M   'P 1'
#
loop_
_entity.id
_entity.type
_entity.pdbx_description
1 polymer ?
#
loop_
_entity_poly.entity_id
_entity_poly.type
_entity_poly.pdbx_seq_one_letter_code
_entity_poly.pdbx_strand_id
1 'polypeptide(L)'
;MTTPAARKPIMTLYSGTTDPYSHRTRIVLYEKDIECQIVEVDINKKPRELGELNPYNQVPTMVDRDLVLYESNIINEYLDERLPHPPLMPVDPVSRARARLMLIRFDRDWYSLIPDITGGDKKTATRARHALRDGLTVISPIFKEQAFAMGEEFSLVDCALAPLLWRLDHWDVELPRQAKSILEYGDRIYARKSFKLSLTEAEKAMRARAR
;
A
#
# COMPACT_ATOMS: atom_id res chain seq x y z
N MET A 1 -38.48 -17.99 22.42
CA MET A 1 -37.09 -18.38 22.11
C MET A 1 -36.59 -17.42 21.09
N THR A 2 -35.82 -16.41 21.50
CA THR A 2 -35.21 -15.41 20.61
C THR A 2 -33.95 -16.03 19.99
N THR A 3 -33.99 -16.28 18.69
CA THR A 3 -32.84 -16.71 17.91
C THR A 3 -31.74 -15.62 18.07
N PRO A 4 -30.52 -15.95 18.50
CA PRO A 4 -29.46 -14.97 18.56
C PRO A 4 -29.23 -14.42 17.16
N ALA A 5 -29.26 -13.09 17.02
CA ALA A 5 -28.91 -12.43 15.76
C ALA A 5 -27.52 -12.92 15.35
N ALA A 6 -27.42 -13.59 14.21
CA ALA A 6 -26.15 -14.02 13.65
C ALA A 6 -25.28 -12.78 13.50
N ARG A 7 -24.19 -12.67 14.27
CA ARG A 7 -23.18 -11.63 14.09
C ARG A 7 -22.76 -11.70 12.62
N LYS A 8 -22.89 -10.58 11.89
CA LYS A 8 -22.31 -10.47 10.55
C LYS A 8 -20.82 -10.84 10.65
N PRO A 9 -20.33 -11.77 9.85
CA PRO A 9 -18.94 -12.11 9.87
C PRO A 9 -18.13 -10.84 9.57
N ILE A 10 -17.24 -10.47 10.50
CA ILE A 10 -16.38 -9.29 10.37
C ILE A 10 -15.29 -9.67 9.37
N MET A 11 -15.08 -8.80 8.36
CA MET A 11 -13.93 -8.90 7.46
C MET A 11 -12.65 -8.85 8.28
N THR A 12 -11.67 -9.69 7.98
CA THR A 12 -10.38 -9.76 8.69
C THR A 12 -9.24 -9.56 7.72
N LEU A 13 -8.29 -8.67 8.06
CA LEU A 13 -7.06 -8.44 7.33
C LEU A 13 -5.86 -8.86 8.18
N TYR A 14 -5.12 -9.87 7.77
CA TYR A 14 -3.79 -10.19 8.28
C TYR A 14 -2.79 -9.22 7.65
N SER A 15 -2.19 -8.36 8.44
CA SER A 15 -1.43 -7.20 7.99
C SER A 15 -0.06 -7.16 8.64
N GLY A 16 0.99 -7.12 7.84
CA GLY A 16 2.35 -6.89 8.37
C GLY A 16 2.48 -5.51 8.99
N THR A 17 3.14 -5.44 10.15
CA THR A 17 3.30 -4.20 10.93
C THR A 17 4.10 -3.12 10.22
N THR A 18 5.06 -3.51 9.35
CA THR A 18 5.92 -2.59 8.61
C THR A 18 5.91 -2.85 7.11
N ASP A 19 5.09 -3.79 6.68
CA ASP A 19 5.01 -4.23 5.30
C ASP A 19 4.28 -3.21 4.41
N PRO A 20 4.91 -2.73 3.32
CA PRO A 20 4.31 -1.74 2.45
C PRO A 20 3.13 -2.27 1.62
N TYR A 21 3.08 -3.59 1.34
CA TYR A 21 1.94 -4.21 0.68
C TYR A 21 0.69 -4.23 1.57
N SER A 22 0.87 -4.51 2.86
CA SER A 22 -0.20 -4.43 3.85
C SER A 22 -0.63 -2.98 4.08
N HIS A 23 0.31 -2.03 4.09
CA HIS A 23 0.00 -0.62 4.28
C HIS A 23 -0.92 -0.08 3.18
N ARG A 24 -0.67 -0.38 1.90
CA ARG A 24 -1.57 0.07 0.81
C ARG A 24 -3.01 -0.46 0.96
N THR A 25 -3.17 -1.67 1.48
CA THR A 25 -4.52 -2.23 1.75
C THR A 25 -5.18 -1.53 2.94
N ARG A 26 -4.43 -1.22 4.01
CA ARG A 26 -4.97 -0.43 5.12
C ARG A 26 -5.41 0.96 4.68
N ILE A 27 -4.67 1.63 3.76
CA ILE A 27 -5.10 2.91 3.20
C ILE A 27 -6.47 2.78 2.54
N VAL A 28 -6.68 1.75 1.72
CA VAL A 28 -7.96 1.49 1.05
C VAL A 28 -9.09 1.26 2.04
N LEU A 29 -8.87 0.47 3.10
CA LEU A 29 -9.88 0.24 4.14
C LEU A 29 -10.33 1.57 4.77
N TYR A 30 -9.39 2.45 5.10
CA TYR A 30 -9.71 3.74 5.73
C TYR A 30 -10.23 4.80 4.74
N GLU A 31 -9.85 4.76 3.46
CA GLU A 31 -10.47 5.63 2.44
C GLU A 31 -11.93 5.28 2.20
N LYS A 32 -12.27 4.02 2.31
CA LYS A 32 -13.63 3.51 2.09
C LYS A 32 -14.46 3.37 3.38
N ASP A 33 -13.89 3.75 4.52
CA ASP A 33 -14.52 3.63 5.84
C ASP A 33 -15.04 2.21 6.11
N ILE A 34 -14.23 1.19 5.79
CA ILE A 34 -14.58 -0.21 5.92
C ILE A 34 -14.26 -0.70 7.33
N GLU A 35 -15.27 -1.23 8.01
CA GLU A 35 -15.08 -1.94 9.26
C GLU A 35 -14.41 -3.29 9.01
N CYS A 36 -13.17 -3.43 9.45
CA CYS A 36 -12.33 -4.61 9.26
C CYS A 36 -11.52 -4.89 10.52
N GLN A 37 -11.48 -6.14 10.94
CA GLN A 37 -10.57 -6.58 12.00
C GLN A 37 -9.15 -6.66 11.41
N ILE A 38 -8.23 -5.84 11.88
CA ILE A 38 -6.83 -5.89 11.48
C ILE A 38 -6.07 -6.76 12.49
N VAL A 39 -5.50 -7.88 12.01
CA VAL A 39 -4.61 -8.75 12.77
C VAL A 39 -3.18 -8.38 12.37
N GLU A 40 -2.45 -7.76 13.29
CA GLU A 40 -1.05 -7.42 13.05
C GLU A 40 -0.17 -8.67 13.06
N VAL A 41 0.65 -8.81 12.03
CA VAL A 41 1.55 -9.96 11.82
C VAL A 41 3.00 -9.49 11.85
N ASP A 42 3.77 -10.07 12.76
CA ASP A 42 5.24 -10.02 12.67
C ASP A 42 5.69 -10.92 11.51
N ILE A 43 6.28 -10.33 10.47
CA ILE A 43 6.74 -11.07 9.29
C ILE A 43 7.82 -12.11 9.59
N ASN A 44 8.54 -11.97 10.71
CA ASN A 44 9.56 -12.92 11.17
C ASN A 44 8.96 -14.03 12.03
N LYS A 45 7.74 -13.84 12.55
CA LYS A 45 7.05 -14.82 13.41
C LYS A 45 5.58 -14.94 12.99
N LYS A 46 5.36 -15.42 11.78
CA LYS A 46 4.02 -15.55 11.20
C LYS A 46 3.17 -16.58 11.95
N PRO A 47 1.89 -16.32 12.19
CA PRO A 47 0.99 -17.29 12.80
C PRO A 47 0.74 -18.47 11.84
N ARG A 48 0.58 -19.68 12.39
CA ARG A 48 0.31 -20.90 11.61
C ARG A 48 -0.95 -20.78 10.75
N GLU A 49 -1.98 -20.15 11.29
CA GLU A 49 -3.25 -19.89 10.64
C GLU A 49 -3.09 -19.16 9.29
N LEU A 50 -2.13 -18.23 9.18
CA LEU A 50 -1.86 -17.53 7.93
C LEU A 50 -1.42 -18.48 6.82
N GLY A 51 -0.60 -19.49 7.15
CA GLY A 51 -0.17 -20.52 6.17
C GLY A 51 -1.28 -21.48 5.79
N GLU A 52 -2.30 -21.66 6.64
CA GLU A 52 -3.49 -22.47 6.34
C GLU A 52 -4.45 -21.71 5.40
N LEU A 53 -4.51 -20.36 5.53
CA LEU A 53 -5.34 -19.48 4.69
C LEU A 53 -4.69 -19.15 3.34
N ASN A 54 -3.40 -18.89 3.33
CA ASN A 54 -2.66 -18.44 2.16
C ASN A 54 -1.49 -19.40 1.88
N PRO A 55 -1.49 -20.12 0.74
CA PRO A 55 -0.44 -21.08 0.40
C PRO A 55 0.96 -20.47 0.28
N TYR A 56 1.06 -19.16 0.06
CA TYR A 56 2.32 -18.43 0.03
C TYR A 56 2.74 -17.91 1.42
N ASN A 57 1.90 -18.07 2.44
CA ASN A 57 2.15 -17.59 3.80
C ASN A 57 2.63 -16.13 3.83
N GLN A 58 1.94 -15.25 3.12
CA GLN A 58 2.29 -13.84 2.93
C GLN A 58 1.22 -12.90 3.47
N VAL A 59 1.62 -11.69 3.75
CA VAL A 59 0.74 -10.56 4.07
C VAL A 59 0.78 -9.54 2.93
N PRO A 60 -0.32 -8.80 2.68
CA PRO A 60 -1.62 -8.95 3.31
C PRO A 60 -2.38 -10.20 2.84
N THR A 61 -3.14 -10.79 3.75
CA THR A 61 -4.16 -11.80 3.44
C THR A 61 -5.47 -11.34 4.05
N MET A 62 -6.55 -11.38 3.27
CA MET A 62 -7.87 -10.94 3.71
C MET A 62 -8.85 -12.11 3.71
N VAL A 63 -9.68 -12.17 4.75
CA VAL A 63 -10.80 -13.10 4.86
C VAL A 63 -12.10 -12.30 4.92
N ASP A 64 -13.01 -12.59 4.01
CA ASP A 64 -14.36 -12.05 4.00
C ASP A 64 -15.36 -13.19 3.84
N ARG A 65 -15.97 -13.63 4.94
CA ARG A 65 -16.77 -14.84 5.02
C ARG A 65 -15.96 -16.07 4.59
N ASP A 66 -16.38 -16.72 3.50
CA ASP A 66 -15.73 -17.92 2.93
C ASP A 66 -14.64 -17.55 1.90
N LEU A 67 -14.53 -16.27 1.54
CA LEU A 67 -13.56 -15.79 0.57
C LEU A 67 -12.25 -15.47 1.26
N VAL A 68 -11.16 -16.09 0.80
CA VAL A 68 -9.80 -15.75 1.18
C VAL A 68 -9.09 -15.14 -0.01
N LEU A 69 -8.54 -13.95 0.17
CA LEU A 69 -7.78 -13.22 -0.84
C LEU A 69 -6.38 -12.90 -0.37
N TYR A 70 -5.45 -12.99 -1.27
CA TYR A 70 -4.07 -12.52 -1.13
C TYR A 70 -3.67 -11.74 -2.38
N GLU A 71 -2.47 -11.16 -2.44
CA GLU A 71 -2.05 -10.11 -3.37
C GLU A 71 -2.79 -8.79 -3.13
N SER A 72 -2.08 -7.81 -2.60
CA SER A 72 -2.68 -6.55 -2.15
C SER A 72 -3.45 -5.80 -3.25
N ASN A 73 -3.01 -5.88 -4.53
CA ASN A 73 -3.76 -5.25 -5.62
C ASN A 73 -5.11 -5.94 -5.86
N ILE A 74 -5.17 -7.27 -5.74
CA ILE A 74 -6.42 -8.03 -5.85
C ILE A 74 -7.36 -7.69 -4.70
N ILE A 75 -6.83 -7.67 -3.46
CA ILE A 75 -7.60 -7.28 -2.27
C ILE A 75 -8.16 -5.87 -2.44
N ASN A 76 -7.33 -4.91 -2.87
CA ASN A 76 -7.71 -3.51 -3.00
C ASN A 76 -8.79 -3.31 -4.09
N GLU A 77 -8.67 -3.99 -5.22
CA GLU A 77 -9.66 -3.91 -6.28
C GLU A 77 -10.98 -4.60 -5.86
N TYR A 78 -10.92 -5.75 -5.18
CA TYR A 78 -12.10 -6.38 -4.59
C TYR A 78 -12.83 -5.45 -3.61
N LEU A 79 -12.10 -4.75 -2.73
CA LEU A 79 -12.68 -3.79 -1.78
C LEU A 79 -13.35 -2.63 -2.51
N ASP A 80 -12.75 -2.13 -3.59
CA ASP A 80 -13.30 -1.05 -4.40
C ASP A 80 -14.57 -1.47 -5.14
N GLU A 81 -14.59 -2.66 -5.73
CA GLU A 81 -15.75 -3.20 -6.43
C GLU A 81 -16.90 -3.57 -5.49
N ARG A 82 -16.59 -4.15 -4.33
CA ARG A 82 -17.59 -4.53 -3.34
C ARG A 82 -18.27 -3.33 -2.68
N LEU A 83 -17.54 -2.26 -2.48
CA LEU A 83 -18.00 -1.01 -1.86
C LEU A 83 -17.67 0.15 -2.82
N PRO A 84 -18.48 0.40 -3.84
CA PRO A 84 -18.11 1.25 -4.95
C PRO A 84 -17.97 2.74 -4.61
N HIS A 85 -18.31 3.17 -3.41
CA HIS A 85 -18.23 4.57 -2.98
C HIS A 85 -17.34 4.74 -1.73
N PRO A 86 -16.44 5.75 -1.74
CA PRO A 86 -15.96 6.49 -2.91
C PRO A 86 -15.20 5.57 -3.88
N PRO A 87 -15.30 5.79 -5.22
CA PRO A 87 -14.55 4.98 -6.19
C PRO A 87 -13.05 5.28 -6.08
N LEU A 88 -12.23 4.24 -6.09
CA LEU A 88 -10.76 4.34 -6.11
C LEU A 88 -10.16 3.84 -7.42
N MET A 89 -10.99 3.26 -8.30
CA MET A 89 -10.63 2.94 -9.68
C MET A 89 -11.46 3.77 -10.66
N PRO A 90 -10.86 4.23 -11.76
CA PRO A 90 -11.59 4.93 -12.82
C PRO A 90 -12.77 4.12 -13.34
N VAL A 91 -13.85 4.81 -13.72
CA VAL A 91 -15.06 4.16 -14.24
C VAL A 91 -14.86 3.73 -15.69
N ASP A 92 -14.20 4.55 -16.52
CA ASP A 92 -13.99 4.22 -17.91
C ASP A 92 -12.94 3.11 -18.12
N PRO A 93 -13.16 2.19 -19.09
CA PRO A 93 -12.29 1.04 -19.28
C PRO A 93 -10.85 1.40 -19.64
N VAL A 94 -10.61 2.49 -20.34
CA VAL A 94 -9.26 2.89 -20.79
C VAL A 94 -8.43 3.37 -19.59
N SER A 95 -8.98 4.28 -18.80
CA SER A 95 -8.31 4.78 -17.57
C SER A 95 -8.15 3.67 -16.55
N ARG A 96 -9.12 2.77 -16.41
CA ARG A 96 -9.02 1.58 -15.54
C ARG A 96 -7.89 0.66 -15.98
N ALA A 97 -7.74 0.40 -17.28
CA ALA A 97 -6.64 -0.40 -17.80
C ALA A 97 -5.28 0.28 -17.56
N ARG A 98 -5.19 1.61 -17.71
CA ARG A 98 -3.99 2.39 -17.39
C ARG A 98 -3.64 2.30 -15.90
N ALA A 99 -4.63 2.43 -15.01
CA ALA A 99 -4.42 2.30 -13.57
C ALA A 99 -3.84 0.91 -13.20
N ARG A 100 -4.43 -0.17 -13.72
CA ARG A 100 -3.91 -1.55 -13.52
C ARG A 100 -2.48 -1.70 -14.05
N LEU A 101 -2.18 -1.13 -15.21
CA LEU A 101 -0.83 -1.16 -15.77
C LEU A 101 0.16 -0.42 -14.88
N MET A 102 -0.21 0.73 -14.30
CA MET A 102 0.63 1.47 -13.37
C MET A 102 0.87 0.65 -12.08
N LEU A 103 -0.15 0.01 -11.52
CA LEU A 103 -0.02 -0.85 -10.34
C LEU A 103 0.96 -2.01 -10.59
N ILE A 104 0.85 -2.69 -11.75
CA ILE A 104 1.78 -3.75 -12.15
C ILE A 104 3.21 -3.21 -12.30
N ARG A 105 3.37 -2.03 -12.89
CA ARG A 105 4.69 -1.40 -13.03
C ARG A 105 5.30 -1.04 -11.68
N PHE A 106 4.52 -0.48 -10.76
CA PHE A 106 5.02 -0.20 -9.41
C PHE A 106 5.51 -1.47 -8.71
N ASP A 107 4.76 -2.57 -8.83
CA ASP A 107 5.18 -3.84 -8.24
C ASP A 107 6.47 -4.37 -8.88
N ARG A 108 6.59 -4.33 -10.20
CA ARG A 108 7.76 -4.84 -10.92
C ARG A 108 8.98 -3.96 -10.81
N ASP A 109 8.80 -2.64 -10.89
CA ASP A 109 9.91 -1.70 -11.03
C ASP A 109 10.42 -1.21 -9.66
N TRP A 110 9.56 -1.18 -8.61
CA TRP A 110 9.92 -0.59 -7.31
C TRP A 110 9.69 -1.50 -6.12
N TYR A 111 8.53 -2.12 -5.99
CA TYR A 111 8.26 -3.03 -4.88
C TYR A 111 9.18 -4.26 -4.90
N SER A 112 9.54 -4.74 -6.08
CA SER A 112 10.51 -5.83 -6.27
C SER A 112 11.92 -5.50 -5.73
N LEU A 113 12.24 -4.21 -5.55
CA LEU A 113 13.52 -3.77 -5.00
C LEU A 113 13.59 -3.83 -3.47
N ILE A 114 12.44 -3.93 -2.79
CA ILE A 114 12.38 -3.86 -1.33
C ILE A 114 13.22 -4.94 -0.64
N PRO A 115 13.17 -6.23 -1.04
CA PRO A 115 14.02 -7.25 -0.45
C PRO A 115 15.52 -6.91 -0.55
N ASP A 116 15.95 -6.39 -1.70
CA ASP A 116 17.34 -5.99 -1.92
C ASP A 116 17.73 -4.78 -1.03
N ILE A 117 16.83 -3.81 -0.88
CA ILE A 117 17.05 -2.61 -0.04
C ILE A 117 17.19 -3.00 1.43
N THR A 118 16.36 -3.93 1.91
CA THR A 118 16.24 -4.24 3.35
C THR A 118 17.11 -5.41 3.80
N GLY A 119 17.41 -6.36 2.94
CA GLY A 119 18.10 -7.61 3.27
C GLY A 119 19.31 -7.93 2.38
N GLY A 120 19.57 -7.13 1.33
CA GLY A 120 20.72 -7.33 0.45
C GLY A 120 22.05 -6.93 1.09
N ASP A 121 23.15 -7.42 0.49
CA ASP A 121 24.48 -6.90 0.83
C ASP A 121 24.60 -5.42 0.47
N LYS A 122 25.63 -4.74 0.96
CA LYS A 122 25.82 -3.29 0.77
C LYS A 122 25.77 -2.86 -0.69
N LYS A 123 26.36 -3.64 -1.62
CA LYS A 123 26.40 -3.32 -3.05
C LYS A 123 25.02 -3.47 -3.69
N THR A 124 24.32 -4.56 -3.39
CA THR A 124 22.97 -4.84 -3.86
C THR A 124 21.98 -3.80 -3.34
N ALA A 125 22.01 -3.50 -2.04
CA ALA A 125 21.14 -2.50 -1.44
C ALA A 125 21.38 -1.09 -2.04
N THR A 126 22.64 -0.69 -2.25
CA THR A 126 22.95 0.60 -2.87
C THR A 126 22.42 0.68 -4.30
N ARG A 127 22.55 -0.38 -5.10
CA ARG A 127 22.02 -0.44 -6.47
C ARG A 127 20.49 -0.33 -6.48
N ALA A 128 19.81 -1.05 -5.58
CA ALA A 128 18.36 -1.04 -5.48
C ALA A 128 17.82 0.34 -5.05
N ARG A 129 18.49 1.02 -4.08
CA ARG A 129 18.16 2.40 -3.68
C ARG A 129 18.31 3.39 -4.83
N HIS A 130 19.38 3.27 -5.63
CA HIS A 130 19.56 4.10 -6.80
C HIS A 130 18.48 3.86 -7.85
N ALA A 131 18.12 2.61 -8.13
CA ALA A 131 17.06 2.28 -9.08
C ALA A 131 15.70 2.85 -8.63
N LEU A 132 15.36 2.74 -7.35
CA LEU A 132 14.12 3.33 -6.79
C LEU A 132 14.15 4.86 -6.90
N ARG A 133 15.26 5.51 -6.49
CA ARG A 133 15.45 6.97 -6.60
C ARG A 133 15.27 7.45 -8.03
N ASP A 134 15.93 6.80 -8.99
CA ASP A 134 15.92 7.21 -10.38
C ASP A 134 14.54 7.02 -11.00
N GLY A 135 13.84 5.91 -10.70
CA GLY A 135 12.47 5.66 -11.13
C GLY A 135 11.48 6.70 -10.60
N LEU A 136 11.55 7.03 -9.32
CA LEU A 136 10.70 8.08 -8.72
C LEU A 136 11.02 9.47 -9.27
N THR A 137 12.30 9.74 -9.57
CA THR A 137 12.71 11.01 -10.17
C THR A 137 12.11 11.20 -11.57
N VAL A 138 12.08 10.14 -12.37
CA VAL A 138 11.51 10.16 -13.74
C VAL A 138 10.02 10.50 -13.74
N ILE A 139 9.24 9.98 -12.79
CA ILE A 139 7.80 10.26 -12.74
C ILE A 139 7.45 11.56 -12.01
N SER A 140 8.40 12.14 -11.27
CA SER A 140 8.15 13.32 -10.43
C SER A 140 7.50 14.50 -11.18
N PRO A 141 7.84 14.82 -12.44
CA PRO A 141 7.20 15.93 -13.16
C PRO A 141 5.68 15.83 -13.31
N ILE A 142 5.12 14.63 -13.31
CA ILE A 142 3.66 14.40 -13.40
C ILE A 142 2.93 15.13 -12.26
N PHE A 143 3.49 15.12 -11.06
CA PHE A 143 2.89 15.71 -9.86
C PHE A 143 2.99 17.24 -9.75
N LYS A 144 3.56 17.90 -10.75
CA LYS A 144 3.46 19.36 -10.90
C LYS A 144 2.11 19.79 -11.44
N GLU A 145 1.52 18.97 -12.29
CA GLU A 145 0.32 19.29 -13.06
C GLU A 145 -0.90 18.52 -12.56
N GLN A 146 -0.69 17.46 -11.80
CA GLN A 146 -1.76 16.60 -11.30
C GLN A 146 -1.73 16.52 -9.77
N ALA A 147 -2.92 16.57 -9.18
CA ALA A 147 -3.07 16.42 -7.74
C ALA A 147 -2.73 15.01 -7.26
N PHE A 148 -3.11 14.00 -8.04
CA PHE A 148 -2.91 12.57 -7.77
C PHE A 148 -2.35 11.83 -8.98
N ALA A 149 -1.96 10.57 -8.79
CA ALA A 149 -1.26 9.77 -9.80
C ALA A 149 -2.06 9.54 -11.10
N MET A 150 -3.39 9.60 -11.03
CA MET A 150 -4.29 9.43 -12.18
C MET A 150 -5.01 10.73 -12.59
N GLY A 151 -4.65 11.88 -12.03
CA GLY A 151 -5.26 13.18 -12.31
C GLY A 151 -5.73 13.90 -11.04
N GLU A 152 -7.01 14.31 -11.01
CA GLU A 152 -7.55 15.13 -9.93
C GLU A 152 -8.11 14.32 -8.76
N GLU A 153 -8.37 13.02 -8.94
CA GLU A 153 -8.98 12.17 -7.94
C GLU A 153 -8.01 11.14 -7.37
N PHE A 154 -8.11 10.92 -6.05
CA PHE A 154 -7.35 9.90 -5.33
C PHE A 154 -7.77 8.50 -5.76
N SER A 155 -6.81 7.60 -5.98
CA SER A 155 -7.05 6.28 -6.57
C SER A 155 -6.25 5.16 -5.88
N LEU A 156 -6.47 3.91 -6.29
CA LEU A 156 -5.65 2.76 -5.87
C LEU A 156 -4.19 2.92 -6.26
N VAL A 157 -3.90 3.70 -7.31
CA VAL A 157 -2.52 3.99 -7.73
C VAL A 157 -1.80 4.84 -6.68
N ASP A 158 -2.52 5.79 -6.07
CA ASP A 158 -2.00 6.61 -4.97
C ASP A 158 -1.82 5.76 -3.70
N CYS A 159 -2.77 4.86 -3.42
CA CYS A 159 -2.64 3.90 -2.32
C CYS A 159 -1.40 3.02 -2.46
N ALA A 160 -1.00 2.69 -3.70
CA ALA A 160 0.20 1.90 -3.95
C ALA A 160 1.48 2.73 -3.88
N LEU A 161 1.47 4.00 -4.28
CA LEU A 161 2.67 4.85 -4.28
C LEU A 161 3.02 5.37 -2.87
N ALA A 162 2.01 5.73 -2.09
CA ALA A 162 2.18 6.35 -0.78
C ALA A 162 3.05 5.55 0.22
N PRO A 163 2.91 4.22 0.37
CA PRO A 163 3.76 3.44 1.26
C PRO A 163 5.24 3.43 0.90
N LEU A 164 5.57 3.50 -0.40
CA LEU A 164 6.96 3.62 -0.86
C LEU A 164 7.54 4.96 -0.47
N LEU A 165 6.83 6.05 -0.78
CA LEU A 165 7.27 7.41 -0.47
C LEU A 165 7.42 7.65 1.04
N TRP A 166 6.54 7.04 1.85
CA TRP A 166 6.63 7.11 3.32
C TRP A 166 7.93 6.51 3.86
N ARG A 167 8.48 5.50 3.20
CA ARG A 167 9.64 4.72 3.65
C ARG A 167 10.98 5.18 3.08
N LEU A 168 11.01 6.19 2.21
CA LEU A 168 12.24 6.63 1.56
C LEU A 168 13.34 6.97 2.58
N ASP A 169 13.02 7.77 3.58
CA ASP A 169 13.98 8.15 4.64
C ASP A 169 14.46 6.92 5.43
N HIS A 170 13.55 5.98 5.73
CA HIS A 170 13.88 4.74 6.45
C HIS A 170 14.78 3.81 5.63
N TRP A 171 14.71 3.90 4.32
CA TRP A 171 15.52 3.11 3.39
C TRP A 171 16.79 3.83 2.92
N ASP A 172 17.11 5.01 3.46
CA ASP A 172 18.21 5.87 3.01
C ASP A 172 18.14 6.19 1.51
N VAL A 173 16.94 6.48 0.99
CA VAL A 173 16.71 6.88 -0.40
C VAL A 173 16.44 8.37 -0.45
N GLU A 174 17.47 9.14 -0.80
CA GLU A 174 17.37 10.59 -0.97
C GLU A 174 17.01 10.95 -2.41
N LEU A 175 15.91 11.68 -2.58
CA LEU A 175 15.51 12.18 -3.89
C LEU A 175 16.21 13.50 -4.22
N PRO A 176 16.65 13.69 -5.48
CA PRO A 176 17.30 14.93 -5.89
C PRO A 176 16.29 16.10 -5.94
N ARG A 177 16.79 17.35 -5.92
CA ARG A 177 15.96 18.56 -5.95
C ARG A 177 14.95 18.61 -7.10
N GLN A 178 15.29 18.06 -8.25
CA GLN A 178 14.39 17.95 -9.40
C GLN A 178 13.15 17.07 -9.16
N ALA A 179 13.19 16.20 -8.15
CA ALA A 179 12.09 15.35 -7.74
C ALA A 179 11.23 15.97 -6.62
N LYS A 180 11.32 17.29 -6.39
CA LYS A 180 10.56 17.98 -5.34
C LYS A 180 9.04 17.78 -5.45
N SER A 181 8.50 17.76 -6.66
CA SER A 181 7.04 17.61 -6.89
C SER A 181 6.47 16.30 -6.38
N ILE A 182 7.21 15.19 -6.45
CA ILE A 182 6.73 13.93 -5.88
C ILE A 182 6.78 13.91 -4.34
N LEU A 183 7.70 14.67 -3.73
CA LEU A 183 7.73 14.85 -2.27
C LEU A 183 6.54 15.68 -1.80
N GLU A 184 6.23 16.78 -2.49
CA GLU A 184 5.04 17.61 -2.23
C GLU A 184 3.74 16.85 -2.42
N TYR A 185 3.70 15.96 -3.43
CA TYR A 185 2.60 15.02 -3.61
C TYR A 185 2.50 14.04 -2.41
N GLY A 186 3.63 13.48 -1.97
CA GLY A 186 3.67 12.64 -0.78
C GLY A 186 3.06 13.35 0.45
N ASP A 187 3.45 14.61 0.68
CA ASP A 187 2.92 15.40 1.80
C ASP A 187 1.40 15.63 1.70
N ARG A 188 0.85 15.81 0.49
CA ARG A 188 -0.62 15.88 0.28
C ARG A 188 -1.31 14.58 0.71
N ILE A 189 -0.74 13.42 0.37
CA ILE A 189 -1.31 12.13 0.76
C ILE A 189 -1.19 11.91 2.26
N TYR A 190 -0.05 12.24 2.87
CA TYR A 190 0.16 12.07 4.32
C TYR A 190 -0.75 12.96 5.16
N ALA A 191 -1.25 14.06 4.61
CA ALA A 191 -2.23 14.91 5.26
C ALA A 191 -3.63 14.28 5.36
N ARG A 192 -3.96 13.29 4.50
CA ARG A 192 -5.26 12.62 4.48
C ARG A 192 -5.51 11.86 5.78
N LYS A 193 -6.77 11.89 6.24
CA LYS A 193 -7.20 11.18 7.46
C LYS A 193 -6.96 9.66 7.33
N SER A 194 -7.32 9.09 6.20
CA SER A 194 -7.14 7.66 5.88
C SER A 194 -5.69 7.22 5.97
N PHE A 195 -4.77 8.00 5.40
CA PHE A 195 -3.34 7.70 5.49
C PHE A 195 -2.85 7.71 6.94
N LYS A 196 -3.21 8.73 7.73
CA LYS A 196 -2.82 8.81 9.14
C LYS A 196 -3.35 7.64 9.98
N LEU A 197 -4.59 7.23 9.72
CA LEU A 197 -5.21 6.10 10.40
C LEU A 197 -4.64 4.74 9.96
N SER A 198 -4.13 4.63 8.73
CA SER A 198 -3.56 3.40 8.19
C SER A 198 -2.17 3.06 8.74
N LEU A 199 -1.49 4.02 9.36
CA LEU A 199 -0.15 3.83 9.93
C LEU A 199 -0.19 3.02 11.21
N THR A 200 0.63 1.98 11.29
CA THR A 200 0.95 1.31 12.55
C THR A 200 1.89 2.17 13.40
N GLU A 201 2.02 1.87 14.69
CA GLU A 201 3.00 2.55 15.55
C GLU A 201 4.44 2.36 15.07
N ALA A 202 4.76 1.17 14.55
CA ALA A 202 6.06 0.89 13.95
C ALA A 202 6.35 1.76 12.72
N GLU A 203 5.35 1.96 11.85
CA GLU A 203 5.49 2.81 10.67
C GLU A 203 5.59 4.30 11.01
N LYS A 204 4.91 4.76 12.05
CA LYS A 204 5.09 6.13 12.57
C LYS A 204 6.52 6.35 13.08
N ALA A 205 7.08 5.35 13.79
CA ALA A 205 8.45 5.41 14.31
C ALA A 205 9.53 5.41 13.21
N MET A 206 9.26 4.89 12.01
CA MET A 206 10.21 4.93 10.88
C MET A 206 10.60 6.35 10.52
N ARG A 207 9.65 7.27 10.50
CA ARG A 207 9.88 8.67 10.10
C ARG A 207 10.34 9.57 11.24
N ALA A 208 10.06 9.20 12.49
CA ALA A 208 10.53 9.93 13.66
C ALA A 208 12.04 9.77 13.89
N ARG A 209 12.65 8.67 13.41
CA ARG A 209 14.09 8.39 13.52
C ARG A 209 14.94 9.06 12.42
N ALA A 210 14.30 9.49 11.33
CA ALA A 210 14.96 10.11 10.18
C ALA A 210 15.06 11.65 10.30
N ARG A 211 14.53 12.24 11.37
CA ARG A 211 14.63 13.68 11.72
C ARG A 211 15.57 13.86 12.90
#